data_b64ccc4a7f1b39a2fded8d6e0375b2d1
#
_entry.id   b64ccc4a7f1b39a2fded8d6e0375b2d1
#
_cell.length_a   1.000
_cell.length_b   1.000
_cell.length_c   1.000
_cell.angle_alpha   90.00
_cell.angle_beta   90.00
_cell.angle_gamma   90.00
#
_symmetry.space_group_name_H-M   'P 1'
#
loop_
_entity.id
_entity.type
_entity.pdbx_description
1 polymer ?
#
loop_
_entity_poly.entity_id
_entity_poly.type
_entity_poly.pdbx_seq_one_letter_code
_entity_poly.pdbx_strand_id
1 'polypeptide(L)'
;MNYTFQAEQARDNLINEIRNLAEAQGFTRVVIGISGGKDSTVTAALCARALGAENVFGVMLPDGEQVDIADSRRVCAALGIRSRTVNIGKIHTALREATDQLGPVAGEGEFVVPPHRESDINVGPRLRMTVLRYFAQALGARLAGTGNLSEATVGYCTKDGDTSCDFATLLGLTSVEVVRVGLTMPEIPRDLVQKTPTDGLSGHSDEERLGIRYADIHRYIREGTCGDPETDEKIRRKEQANLHKRRMPVTLDPFAKGADA
;
A
#
# COMPACT_ATOMS: atom_id res chain seq x y z
N MET A 1 -30.13 -3.11 -0.50
CA MET A 1 -29.77 -3.35 -1.93
C MET A 1 -28.72 -4.45 -1.95
N ASN A 2 -28.90 -5.50 -2.76
CA ASN A 2 -27.86 -6.50 -2.89
C ASN A 2 -26.68 -5.88 -3.63
N TYR A 3 -25.53 -5.80 -2.99
CA TYR A 3 -24.29 -5.31 -3.60
C TYR A 3 -23.84 -6.28 -4.71
N THR A 4 -23.78 -5.79 -5.94
CA THR A 4 -23.32 -6.57 -7.09
C THR A 4 -22.09 -5.91 -7.68
N PHE A 5 -20.93 -6.54 -7.57
CA PHE A 5 -19.68 -6.04 -8.11
C PHE A 5 -19.44 -6.56 -9.53
N GLN A 6 -19.25 -5.64 -10.48
CA GLN A 6 -18.93 -5.93 -11.87
C GLN A 6 -17.46 -5.63 -12.15
N ALA A 7 -16.63 -6.66 -12.19
CA ALA A 7 -15.18 -6.54 -12.21
C ALA A 7 -14.64 -5.86 -13.49
N GLU A 8 -15.21 -6.20 -14.66
CA GLU A 8 -14.85 -5.60 -15.94
C GLU A 8 -15.17 -4.10 -15.96
N GLN A 9 -16.36 -3.73 -15.50
CA GLN A 9 -16.76 -2.33 -15.43
C GLN A 9 -15.87 -1.54 -14.45
N ALA A 10 -15.55 -2.12 -13.30
CA ALA A 10 -14.65 -1.49 -12.33
C ALA A 10 -13.24 -1.29 -12.91
N ARG A 11 -12.69 -2.30 -13.61
CA ARG A 11 -11.43 -2.20 -14.35
C ARG A 11 -11.46 -1.04 -15.34
N ASP A 12 -12.48 -1.01 -16.21
CA ASP A 12 -12.55 -0.01 -17.28
C ASP A 12 -12.74 1.40 -16.72
N ASN A 13 -13.53 1.56 -15.66
CA ASN A 13 -13.66 2.82 -14.95
C ASN A 13 -12.30 3.28 -14.37
N LEU A 14 -11.56 2.40 -13.69
CA LEU A 14 -10.26 2.75 -13.12
C LEU A 14 -9.23 3.15 -14.20
N ILE A 15 -9.21 2.45 -15.34
CA ILE A 15 -8.36 2.83 -16.47
C ILE A 15 -8.71 4.24 -16.98
N ASN A 16 -9.98 4.54 -17.12
CA ASN A 16 -10.44 5.87 -17.57
C ASN A 16 -10.13 6.95 -16.52
N GLU A 17 -10.33 6.68 -15.23
CA GLU A 17 -10.00 7.62 -14.16
C GLU A 17 -8.50 7.93 -14.11
N ILE A 18 -7.63 6.95 -14.34
CA ILE A 18 -6.18 7.18 -14.42
C ILE A 18 -5.84 8.09 -15.62
N ARG A 19 -6.47 7.88 -16.79
CA ARG A 19 -6.29 8.75 -17.97
C ARG A 19 -6.74 10.17 -17.71
N ASN A 20 -7.95 10.33 -17.18
CA ASN A 20 -8.53 11.63 -16.86
C ASN A 20 -7.67 12.38 -15.84
N LEU A 21 -7.16 11.69 -14.82
CA LEU A 21 -6.27 12.27 -13.83
C LEU A 21 -4.94 12.70 -14.44
N ALA A 22 -4.37 11.87 -15.31
CA ALA A 22 -3.11 12.18 -16.01
C ALA A 22 -3.26 13.43 -16.88
N GLU A 23 -4.33 13.53 -17.64
CA GLU A 23 -4.66 14.69 -18.46
C GLU A 23 -4.88 15.95 -17.62
N ALA A 24 -5.72 15.86 -16.59
CA ALA A 24 -6.05 16.97 -15.71
C ALA A 24 -4.85 17.55 -14.94
N GLN A 25 -3.89 16.68 -14.56
CA GLN A 25 -2.69 17.07 -13.81
C GLN A 25 -1.42 17.20 -14.66
N GLY A 26 -1.51 16.97 -15.96
CA GLY A 26 -0.41 17.13 -16.91
C GLY A 26 0.76 16.16 -16.69
N PHE A 27 0.52 14.91 -16.26
CA PHE A 27 1.56 13.90 -16.18
C PHE A 27 1.34 12.77 -17.18
N THR A 28 2.43 12.13 -17.61
CA THR A 28 2.38 11.01 -18.55
C THR A 28 3.01 9.74 -18.00
N ARG A 29 3.78 9.83 -16.92
CA ARG A 29 4.58 8.73 -16.39
C ARG A 29 4.22 8.43 -14.95
N VAL A 30 4.32 7.14 -14.60
CA VAL A 30 4.10 6.69 -13.21
C VAL A 30 5.23 5.77 -12.73
N VAL A 31 5.53 5.87 -11.44
CA VAL A 31 6.40 4.94 -10.71
C VAL A 31 5.52 4.10 -9.81
N ILE A 32 5.82 2.81 -9.71
CA ILE A 32 5.08 1.85 -8.88
C ILE A 32 6.07 0.94 -8.15
N GLY A 33 5.86 0.72 -6.87
CA GLY A 33 6.54 -0.33 -6.12
C GLY A 33 5.99 -1.71 -6.52
N ILE A 34 6.82 -2.60 -7.05
CA ILE A 34 6.40 -3.94 -7.49
C ILE A 34 6.87 -4.97 -6.47
N SER A 35 5.94 -5.47 -5.67
CA SER A 35 6.19 -6.49 -4.67
C SER A 35 6.02 -7.92 -5.19
N GLY A 36 5.38 -8.11 -6.35
CA GLY A 36 4.96 -9.41 -6.86
C GLY A 36 3.64 -9.91 -6.27
N GLY A 37 3.04 -9.18 -5.32
CA GLY A 37 1.70 -9.44 -4.81
C GLY A 37 0.60 -8.89 -5.72
N LYS A 38 -0.66 -9.33 -5.47
CA LYS A 38 -1.83 -9.00 -6.29
C LYS A 38 -2.04 -7.50 -6.49
N ASP A 39 -1.89 -6.70 -5.42
CA ASP A 39 -2.23 -5.27 -5.44
C ASP A 39 -1.27 -4.48 -6.34
N SER A 40 0.04 -4.67 -6.17
CA SER A 40 1.04 -4.04 -7.04
C SER A 40 0.94 -4.51 -8.49
N THR A 41 0.59 -5.79 -8.71
CA THR A 41 0.39 -6.37 -10.04
C THR A 41 -0.81 -5.75 -10.75
N VAL A 42 -1.97 -5.67 -10.07
CA VAL A 42 -3.20 -5.08 -10.62
C VAL A 42 -3.03 -3.58 -10.86
N THR A 43 -2.40 -2.85 -9.92
CA THR A 43 -2.08 -1.42 -10.10
C THR A 43 -1.21 -1.19 -11.33
N ALA A 44 -0.14 -1.98 -11.51
CA ALA A 44 0.76 -1.84 -12.65
C ALA A 44 0.05 -2.13 -13.98
N ALA A 45 -0.80 -3.14 -14.02
CA ALA A 45 -1.58 -3.48 -15.22
C ALA A 45 -2.60 -2.38 -15.58
N LEU A 46 -3.32 -1.83 -14.60
CA LEU A 46 -4.25 -0.71 -14.79
C LEU A 46 -3.52 0.52 -15.34
N CYS A 47 -2.37 0.87 -14.74
CA CYS A 47 -1.55 1.99 -15.21
C CYS A 47 -0.98 1.74 -16.61
N ALA A 48 -0.52 0.54 -16.92
CA ALA A 48 -0.01 0.19 -18.26
C ALA A 48 -1.11 0.26 -19.33
N ARG A 49 -2.32 -0.17 -19.03
CA ARG A 49 -3.49 0.00 -19.93
C ARG A 49 -3.93 1.45 -20.10
N ALA A 50 -3.79 2.24 -19.05
CA ALA A 50 -4.21 3.64 -19.08
C ALA A 50 -3.21 4.53 -19.85
N LEU A 51 -1.91 4.34 -19.61
CA LEU A 51 -0.85 5.28 -20.02
C LEU A 51 0.12 4.71 -21.05
N GLY A 52 0.08 3.40 -21.32
CA GLY A 52 1.08 2.66 -22.10
C GLY A 52 2.19 2.08 -21.19
N ALA A 53 2.65 0.87 -21.49
CA ALA A 53 3.67 0.16 -20.69
C ALA A 53 5.00 0.94 -20.62
N GLU A 54 5.35 1.66 -21.67
CA GLU A 54 6.56 2.51 -21.78
C GLU A 54 6.56 3.68 -20.79
N ASN A 55 5.39 4.06 -20.28
CA ASN A 55 5.18 5.15 -19.33
C ASN A 55 5.06 4.68 -17.89
N VAL A 56 5.13 3.38 -17.64
CA VAL A 56 5.12 2.77 -16.30
C VAL A 56 6.51 2.30 -15.93
N PHE A 57 6.98 2.71 -14.76
CA PHE A 57 8.28 2.33 -14.23
C PHE A 57 8.12 1.56 -12.90
N GLY A 58 8.46 0.26 -12.93
CA GLY A 58 8.42 -0.62 -11.78
C GLY A 58 9.70 -0.55 -10.95
N VAL A 59 9.58 -0.39 -9.63
CA VAL A 59 10.72 -0.46 -8.71
C VAL A 59 10.52 -1.61 -7.75
N MET A 60 11.43 -2.58 -7.80
CA MET A 60 11.47 -3.70 -6.86
C MET A 60 12.40 -3.34 -5.71
N LEU A 61 11.94 -3.48 -4.47
CA LEU A 61 12.61 -2.95 -3.28
C LEU A 61 12.78 -4.04 -2.21
N PRO A 62 13.60 -5.09 -2.51
CA PRO A 62 13.90 -6.12 -1.51
C PRO A 62 14.68 -5.51 -0.32
N ASP A 63 14.40 -6.05 0.87
CA ASP A 63 15.10 -5.75 2.10
C ASP A 63 15.99 -6.93 2.47
N GLY A 64 17.25 -6.91 2.01
CA GLY A 64 18.13 -8.07 2.04
C GLY A 64 17.80 -9.10 0.96
N GLU A 65 17.82 -10.38 1.33
CA GLU A 65 17.41 -11.49 0.45
C GLU A 65 15.89 -11.63 0.49
N GLN A 66 15.25 -11.58 -0.67
CA GLN A 66 13.82 -11.76 -0.82
C GLN A 66 13.54 -12.98 -1.72
N VAL A 67 12.91 -14.00 -1.14
CA VAL A 67 12.65 -15.28 -1.80
C VAL A 67 11.76 -15.12 -3.04
N ASP A 68 10.79 -14.23 -3.00
CA ASP A 68 9.78 -14.05 -4.05
C ASP A 68 10.07 -12.87 -5.01
N ILE A 69 11.31 -12.35 -5.03
CA ILE A 69 11.71 -11.29 -5.98
C ILE A 69 11.50 -11.70 -7.45
N ALA A 70 11.51 -13.02 -7.73
CA ALA A 70 11.19 -13.57 -9.04
C ALA A 70 9.77 -13.23 -9.48
N ASP A 71 8.80 -13.19 -8.58
CA ASP A 71 7.41 -12.82 -8.88
C ASP A 71 7.31 -11.37 -9.32
N SER A 72 8.02 -10.46 -8.65
CA SER A 72 8.09 -9.05 -9.07
C SER A 72 8.64 -8.90 -10.49
N ARG A 73 9.68 -9.68 -10.85
CA ARG A 73 10.26 -9.68 -12.21
C ARG A 73 9.29 -10.24 -13.24
N ARG A 74 8.54 -11.31 -12.89
CA ARG A 74 7.49 -11.88 -13.75
C ARG A 74 6.41 -10.85 -14.07
N VAL A 75 5.96 -10.07 -13.11
CA VAL A 75 5.00 -8.97 -13.33
C VAL A 75 5.55 -7.96 -14.33
N CYS A 76 6.77 -7.45 -14.11
CA CYS A 76 7.37 -6.48 -15.01
C CYS A 76 7.54 -7.00 -16.44
N ALA A 77 7.96 -8.27 -16.58
CA ALA A 77 8.13 -8.91 -17.88
C ALA A 77 6.78 -9.13 -18.60
N ALA A 78 5.76 -9.62 -17.88
CA ALA A 78 4.43 -9.86 -18.43
C ALA A 78 3.76 -8.57 -18.95
N LEU A 79 3.98 -7.45 -18.25
CA LEU A 79 3.43 -6.15 -18.63
C LEU A 79 4.32 -5.37 -19.63
N GLY A 80 5.54 -5.84 -19.91
CA GLY A 80 6.50 -5.11 -20.75
C GLY A 80 6.95 -3.77 -20.18
N ILE A 81 6.83 -3.55 -18.87
CA ILE A 81 7.22 -2.30 -18.21
C ILE A 81 8.71 -2.26 -17.89
N ARG A 82 9.29 -1.07 -17.94
CA ARG A 82 10.68 -0.87 -17.49
C ARG A 82 10.76 -1.00 -15.98
N SER A 83 11.86 -1.59 -15.48
CA SER A 83 12.00 -1.79 -14.05
C SER A 83 13.43 -1.69 -13.53
N ARG A 84 13.55 -1.45 -12.21
CA ARG A 84 14.81 -1.47 -11.46
C ARG A 84 14.63 -2.23 -10.15
N THR A 85 15.70 -2.90 -9.72
CA THR A 85 15.79 -3.46 -8.37
C THR A 85 16.72 -2.57 -7.55
N VAL A 86 16.25 -2.12 -6.38
CA VAL A 86 17.05 -1.39 -5.38
C VAL A 86 16.90 -2.11 -4.05
N ASN A 87 17.96 -2.77 -3.62
CA ASN A 87 17.97 -3.45 -2.32
C ASN A 87 18.14 -2.41 -1.20
N ILE A 88 17.15 -2.31 -0.33
CA ILE A 88 17.12 -1.34 0.79
C ILE A 88 17.81 -1.86 2.05
N GLY A 89 18.25 -3.14 2.10
CA GLY A 89 18.75 -3.78 3.31
C GLY A 89 19.94 -3.06 3.95
N LYS A 90 20.88 -2.53 3.14
CA LYS A 90 22.00 -1.74 3.68
C LYS A 90 21.54 -0.43 4.33
N ILE A 91 20.55 0.23 3.74
CA ILE A 91 19.98 1.48 4.28
C ILE A 91 19.22 1.16 5.57
N HIS A 92 18.47 0.07 5.59
CA HIS A 92 17.74 -0.39 6.77
C HIS A 92 18.71 -0.70 7.93
N THR A 93 19.77 -1.47 7.66
CA THR A 93 20.80 -1.78 8.65
C THR A 93 21.46 -0.51 9.19
N ALA A 94 21.89 0.40 8.32
CA ALA A 94 22.52 1.65 8.73
C ALA A 94 21.61 2.53 9.59
N LEU A 95 20.31 2.59 9.26
CA LEU A 95 19.35 3.32 10.08
C LEU A 95 19.18 2.70 11.47
N ARG A 96 19.10 1.37 11.55
CA ARG A 96 19.02 0.65 12.84
C ARG A 96 20.26 0.88 13.68
N GLU A 97 21.44 0.72 13.11
CA GLU A 97 22.70 0.99 13.79
C GLU A 97 22.77 2.43 14.34
N ALA A 98 22.32 3.41 13.55
CA ALA A 98 22.28 4.80 13.98
C ALA A 98 21.29 5.04 15.11
N THR A 99 20.13 4.38 15.10
CA THR A 99 19.10 4.51 16.15
C THR A 99 19.45 3.74 17.42
N ASP A 100 20.08 2.58 17.30
CA ASP A 100 20.51 1.76 18.46
C ASP A 100 21.67 2.45 19.24
N GLN A 101 22.44 3.31 18.58
CA GLN A 101 23.50 4.11 19.19
C GLN A 101 22.97 5.36 19.94
N LEU A 102 21.70 5.69 19.79
CA LEU A 102 21.10 6.77 20.57
C LEU A 102 20.96 6.30 22.03
N GLY A 103 22.00 6.57 22.82
CA GLY A 103 21.98 6.38 24.27
C GLY A 103 20.85 7.21 24.92
N PRO A 104 20.68 7.15 26.24
CA PRO A 104 19.65 7.91 26.94
C PRO A 104 19.76 9.39 26.59
N VAL A 105 18.64 10.00 26.21
CA VAL A 105 18.58 11.44 25.92
C VAL A 105 18.92 12.19 27.22
N ALA A 106 19.95 13.03 27.20
CA ALA A 106 20.35 13.80 28.36
C ALA A 106 19.24 14.80 28.75
N GLY A 107 18.73 14.70 29.96
CA GLY A 107 17.69 15.55 30.55
C GLY A 107 17.25 14.97 31.90
N GLU A 108 16.56 15.78 32.71
CA GLU A 108 15.96 15.31 33.95
C GLU A 108 14.83 14.31 33.65
N GLY A 109 15.14 13.04 33.74
CA GLY A 109 14.27 11.91 33.42
C GLY A 109 14.82 11.06 32.29
N GLU A 110 15.07 9.79 32.54
CA GLU A 110 15.51 8.85 31.52
C GLU A 110 14.43 8.65 30.46
N PHE A 111 14.56 9.30 29.28
CA PHE A 111 13.79 8.93 28.12
C PHE A 111 14.47 7.74 27.44
N VAL A 112 14.12 6.54 27.93
CA VAL A 112 14.55 5.29 27.28
C VAL A 112 13.58 5.03 26.12
N VAL A 113 14.10 5.01 24.88
CA VAL A 113 13.34 4.49 23.74
C VAL A 113 13.33 2.98 23.90
N PRO A 114 12.19 2.37 24.29
CA PRO A 114 12.12 0.91 24.37
C PRO A 114 12.27 0.31 22.98
N PRO A 115 12.93 -0.85 22.84
CA PRO A 115 12.94 -1.57 21.57
C PRO A 115 11.50 -1.88 21.18
N HIS A 116 11.03 -1.27 20.09
CA HIS A 116 9.65 -1.36 19.68
C HIS A 116 9.54 -2.08 18.34
N ARG A 117 9.06 -3.33 18.35
CA ARG A 117 8.97 -4.19 17.19
C ARG A 117 8.20 -3.57 16.01
N GLU A 118 7.17 -2.77 16.29
CA GLU A 118 6.41 -2.07 15.24
C GLU A 118 7.21 -0.94 14.59
N SER A 119 8.06 -0.25 15.33
CA SER A 119 8.97 0.76 14.77
C SER A 119 9.89 0.13 13.73
N ASP A 120 10.49 -1.01 14.06
CA ASP A 120 11.39 -1.73 13.16
C ASP A 120 10.67 -2.22 11.90
N ILE A 121 9.48 -2.80 12.04
CA ILE A 121 8.67 -3.26 10.91
C ILE A 121 8.30 -2.10 9.97
N ASN A 122 7.96 -0.93 10.53
CA ASN A 122 7.55 0.23 9.76
C ASN A 122 8.71 0.99 9.08
N VAL A 123 9.96 0.69 9.41
CA VAL A 123 11.14 1.26 8.72
C VAL A 123 11.16 0.83 7.25
N GLY A 124 10.99 -0.45 6.98
CA GLY A 124 11.04 -0.98 5.61
C GLY A 124 10.09 -0.27 4.63
N PRO A 125 8.78 -0.17 4.91
CA PRO A 125 7.83 0.58 4.07
C PRO A 125 8.19 2.06 3.88
N ARG A 126 8.72 2.73 4.91
CA ARG A 126 9.16 4.14 4.82
C ARG A 126 10.40 4.31 3.96
N LEU A 127 11.36 3.41 4.06
CA LEU A 127 12.53 3.40 3.16
C LEU A 127 12.13 3.14 1.71
N ARG A 128 11.21 2.20 1.47
CA ARG A 128 10.66 1.95 0.14
C ARG A 128 9.99 3.20 -0.42
N MET A 129 9.18 3.89 0.37
CA MET A 129 8.55 5.15 -0.03
C MET A 129 9.60 6.19 -0.43
N THR A 130 10.66 6.38 0.36
CA THR A 130 11.73 7.33 0.07
C THR A 130 12.39 7.04 -1.28
N VAL A 131 12.69 5.77 -1.58
CA VAL A 131 13.27 5.38 -2.87
C VAL A 131 12.27 5.59 -4.02
N LEU A 132 11.00 5.24 -3.83
CA LEU A 132 9.95 5.45 -4.84
C LEU A 132 9.77 6.94 -5.16
N ARG A 133 9.76 7.81 -4.17
CA ARG A 133 9.70 9.27 -4.35
C ARG A 133 10.91 9.83 -5.09
N TYR A 134 12.11 9.31 -4.80
CA TYR A 134 13.31 9.67 -5.54
C TYR A 134 13.16 9.36 -7.04
N PHE A 135 12.71 8.14 -7.40
CA PHE A 135 12.49 7.78 -8.80
C PHE A 135 11.35 8.58 -9.44
N ALA A 136 10.26 8.81 -8.73
CA ALA A 136 9.15 9.61 -9.24
C ALA A 136 9.62 11.02 -9.62
N GLN A 137 10.38 11.68 -8.76
CA GLN A 137 10.92 13.00 -9.02
C GLN A 137 11.97 12.98 -10.14
N ALA A 138 12.91 12.02 -10.15
CA ALA A 138 13.95 11.92 -11.15
C ALA A 138 13.42 11.65 -12.57
N LEU A 139 12.27 10.98 -12.68
CA LEU A 139 11.62 10.64 -13.97
C LEU A 139 10.53 11.64 -14.38
N GLY A 140 10.25 12.66 -13.58
CA GLY A 140 9.11 13.55 -13.80
C GLY A 140 7.78 12.76 -13.78
N ALA A 141 7.65 11.78 -12.91
CA ALA A 141 6.53 10.86 -12.83
C ALA A 141 5.71 11.07 -11.55
N ARG A 142 4.48 10.51 -11.52
CA ARG A 142 3.67 10.40 -10.31
C ARG A 142 3.86 9.03 -9.65
N LEU A 143 3.75 8.97 -8.35
CA LEU A 143 3.79 7.72 -7.59
C LEU A 143 2.37 7.16 -7.46
N ALA A 144 2.11 6.00 -8.08
CA ALA A 144 0.86 5.28 -7.92
C ALA A 144 0.90 4.40 -6.67
N GLY A 145 -0.11 4.57 -5.80
CA GLY A 145 -0.28 3.78 -4.60
C GLY A 145 -0.95 2.44 -4.88
N THR A 146 -0.54 1.41 -4.16
CA THR A 146 -1.00 0.03 -4.33
C THR A 146 -1.91 -0.48 -3.21
N GLY A 147 -2.13 0.31 -2.14
CA GLY A 147 -2.98 -0.07 -1.01
C GLY A 147 -4.45 -0.20 -1.41
N ASN A 148 -5.14 -1.19 -0.86
CA ASN A 148 -6.55 -1.46 -1.09
C ASN A 148 -7.43 -1.02 0.09
N LEU A 149 -8.75 -1.02 -0.13
CA LEU A 149 -9.73 -0.57 0.87
C LEU A 149 -9.76 -1.45 2.12
N SER A 150 -9.55 -2.77 1.99
CA SER A 150 -9.54 -3.67 3.15
C SER A 150 -8.38 -3.35 4.09
N GLU A 151 -7.18 -3.19 3.54
CA GLU A 151 -5.98 -2.79 4.30
C GLU A 151 -6.18 -1.42 4.97
N ALA A 152 -6.67 -0.45 4.21
CA ALA A 152 -6.95 0.89 4.71
C ALA A 152 -7.99 0.90 5.83
N THR A 153 -9.03 0.05 5.74
CA THR A 153 -10.08 -0.05 6.76
C THR A 153 -9.54 -0.56 8.08
N VAL A 154 -8.78 -1.65 8.08
CA VAL A 154 -8.23 -2.22 9.33
C VAL A 154 -6.89 -1.59 9.72
N GLY A 155 -6.38 -0.62 8.94
CA GLY A 155 -5.11 0.06 9.19
C GLY A 155 -3.88 -0.82 9.00
N TYR A 156 -3.98 -1.86 8.18
CA TYR A 156 -2.86 -2.73 7.80
C TYR A 156 -1.99 -2.04 6.76
N CYS A 157 -1.43 -0.93 7.16
CA CYS A 157 -0.58 -0.06 6.34
C CYS A 157 0.32 0.79 7.24
N THR A 158 1.42 1.26 6.69
CA THR A 158 2.38 2.13 7.38
C THR A 158 2.15 3.57 6.96
N LYS A 159 1.79 4.43 7.95
CA LYS A 159 1.68 5.88 7.72
C LYS A 159 3.02 6.43 7.24
N ASP A 160 2.98 7.24 6.18
CA ASP A 160 4.14 7.84 5.52
C ASP A 160 5.11 6.80 4.91
N GLY A 161 4.65 5.55 4.77
CA GLY A 161 5.27 4.48 4.02
C GLY A 161 4.44 4.14 2.80
N ASP A 162 3.82 2.96 2.79
CA ASP A 162 2.95 2.50 1.70
C ASP A 162 1.66 3.31 1.54
N THR A 163 1.25 4.11 2.54
CA THR A 163 0.16 5.07 2.40
C THR A 163 0.53 6.31 1.59
N SER A 164 1.82 6.57 1.35
CA SER A 164 2.29 7.78 0.65
C SER A 164 2.29 7.54 -0.86
N CYS A 165 1.39 8.22 -1.58
CA CYS A 165 1.30 8.19 -3.04
C CYS A 165 0.76 9.52 -3.56
N ASP A 166 0.82 9.73 -4.89
CA ASP A 166 0.20 10.89 -5.53
C ASP A 166 -1.25 10.61 -5.91
N PHE A 167 -1.57 9.34 -6.19
CA PHE A 167 -2.93 8.84 -6.35
C PHE A 167 -3.00 7.36 -5.94
N ALA A 168 -4.16 6.97 -5.43
CA ALA A 168 -4.38 5.63 -4.89
C ALA A 168 -5.31 4.83 -5.81
N THR A 169 -4.74 3.89 -6.55
CA THR A 169 -5.43 3.16 -7.60
C THR A 169 -6.53 2.22 -7.07
N LEU A 170 -6.30 1.58 -5.93
CA LEU A 170 -7.14 0.49 -5.43
C LEU A 170 -7.90 0.82 -4.12
N LEU A 171 -7.81 2.05 -3.60
CA LEU A 171 -8.46 2.41 -2.33
C LEU A 171 -10.00 2.35 -2.35
N GLY A 172 -10.61 2.29 -3.53
CA GLY A 172 -12.04 2.05 -3.70
C GLY A 172 -12.45 0.57 -3.72
N LEU A 173 -11.48 -0.35 -3.80
CA LEU A 173 -11.68 -1.79 -3.94
C LEU A 173 -11.22 -2.54 -2.68
N THR A 174 -12.05 -3.48 -2.22
CA THR A 174 -11.60 -4.44 -1.20
C THR A 174 -10.60 -5.43 -1.79
N SER A 175 -9.82 -6.11 -0.93
CA SER A 175 -8.87 -7.15 -1.35
C SER A 175 -9.51 -8.23 -2.24
N VAL A 176 -10.75 -8.62 -1.94
CA VAL A 176 -11.54 -9.57 -2.74
C VAL A 176 -11.85 -9.02 -4.14
N GLU A 177 -12.23 -7.75 -4.23
CA GLU A 177 -12.55 -7.09 -5.49
C GLU A 177 -11.30 -6.86 -6.35
N VAL A 178 -10.15 -6.55 -5.74
CA VAL A 178 -8.87 -6.46 -6.45
C VAL A 178 -8.54 -7.77 -7.18
N VAL A 179 -8.71 -8.91 -6.51
CA VAL A 179 -8.54 -10.23 -7.16
C VAL A 179 -9.50 -10.37 -8.34
N ARG A 180 -10.78 -10.04 -8.18
CA ARG A 180 -11.78 -10.12 -9.25
C ARG A 180 -11.43 -9.24 -10.45
N VAL A 181 -10.99 -7.99 -10.20
CA VAL A 181 -10.50 -7.09 -11.25
C VAL A 181 -9.26 -7.67 -11.94
N GLY A 182 -8.28 -8.15 -11.18
CA GLY A 182 -7.06 -8.75 -11.72
C GLY A 182 -7.35 -9.93 -12.64
N LEU A 183 -8.32 -10.77 -12.31
CA LEU A 183 -8.72 -11.92 -13.13
C LEU A 183 -9.36 -11.54 -14.48
N THR A 184 -9.77 -10.30 -14.66
CA THR A 184 -10.25 -9.76 -15.95
C THR A 184 -9.14 -9.31 -16.89
N MET A 185 -7.88 -9.36 -16.46
CA MET A 185 -6.72 -8.90 -17.21
C MET A 185 -5.81 -10.09 -17.57
N PRO A 186 -5.93 -10.64 -18.79
CA PRO A 186 -5.23 -11.86 -19.19
C PRO A 186 -3.70 -11.68 -19.34
N GLU A 187 -3.20 -10.45 -19.40
CA GLU A 187 -1.78 -10.13 -19.53
C GLU A 187 -0.98 -10.32 -18.24
N ILE A 188 -1.65 -10.41 -17.08
CA ILE A 188 -0.97 -10.63 -15.81
C ILE A 188 -1.05 -12.09 -15.36
N PRO A 189 -0.01 -12.62 -14.69
CA PRO A 189 -0.01 -14.01 -14.22
C PRO A 189 -1.12 -14.25 -13.19
N ARG A 190 -2.03 -15.17 -13.53
CA ARG A 190 -3.20 -15.49 -12.67
C ARG A 190 -2.81 -16.02 -11.29
N ASP A 191 -1.73 -16.80 -11.22
CA ASP A 191 -1.20 -17.32 -9.96
C ASP A 191 -0.75 -16.20 -9.02
N LEU A 192 -0.20 -15.10 -9.53
CA LEU A 192 0.19 -13.94 -8.73
C LEU A 192 -1.02 -13.13 -8.24
N VAL A 193 -2.08 -13.04 -9.05
CA VAL A 193 -3.33 -12.40 -8.65
C VAL A 193 -4.03 -13.19 -7.53
N GLN A 194 -3.91 -14.52 -7.55
CA GLN A 194 -4.53 -15.43 -6.58
C GLN A 194 -3.59 -15.83 -5.43
N LYS A 195 -2.34 -15.34 -5.44
CA LYS A 195 -1.36 -15.61 -4.38
C LYS A 195 -1.91 -15.13 -3.03
N THR A 196 -1.78 -15.98 -2.01
CA THR A 196 -2.13 -15.59 -0.63
C THR A 196 -1.30 -14.37 -0.22
N PRO A 197 -1.93 -13.29 0.25
CA PRO A 197 -1.22 -12.10 0.69
C PRO A 197 -0.31 -12.41 1.88
N THR A 198 0.96 -11.99 1.77
CA THR A 198 1.95 -12.10 2.84
C THR A 198 2.76 -10.81 2.88
N ASP A 199 3.27 -10.47 4.05
CA ASP A 199 4.16 -9.32 4.21
C ASP A 199 5.57 -9.55 3.61
N GLY A 200 5.85 -10.77 3.12
CA GLY A 200 7.16 -11.17 2.58
C GLY A 200 8.30 -11.21 3.61
N LEU A 201 8.02 -11.00 4.90
CA LEU A 201 9.02 -10.84 5.97
C LEU A 201 8.89 -11.89 7.08
N SER A 202 7.66 -12.20 7.51
CA SER A 202 7.44 -13.02 8.71
C SER A 202 7.12 -14.49 8.42
N GLY A 203 6.88 -14.87 7.17
CA GLY A 203 6.40 -16.20 6.78
C GLY A 203 4.93 -16.47 7.13
N HIS A 204 4.23 -15.51 7.72
CA HIS A 204 2.81 -15.57 8.01
C HIS A 204 1.99 -14.83 6.96
N SER A 205 0.75 -15.27 6.74
CA SER A 205 -0.20 -14.53 5.90
C SER A 205 -0.69 -13.26 6.62
N ASP A 206 -1.16 -12.29 5.85
CA ASP A 206 -1.79 -11.08 6.39
C ASP A 206 -2.98 -11.42 7.29
N GLU A 207 -3.81 -12.39 6.89
CA GLU A 207 -4.98 -12.83 7.66
C GLU A 207 -4.61 -13.45 9.01
N GLU A 208 -3.51 -14.23 9.07
CA GLU A 208 -3.00 -14.76 10.34
C GLU A 208 -2.55 -13.63 11.28
N ARG A 209 -1.87 -12.62 10.75
CA ARG A 209 -1.42 -11.47 11.55
C ARG A 209 -2.56 -10.55 11.99
N LEU A 210 -3.52 -10.34 11.12
CA LEU A 210 -4.72 -9.54 11.43
C LEU A 210 -5.65 -10.28 12.40
N GLY A 211 -5.67 -11.62 12.29
CA GLY A 211 -6.64 -12.48 12.92
C GLY A 211 -8.06 -12.19 12.43
N ILE A 212 -8.21 -11.77 11.17
CA ILE A 212 -9.46 -11.48 10.47
C ILE A 212 -9.26 -11.84 9.00
N ARG A 213 -10.23 -12.51 8.38
CA ARG A 213 -10.17 -12.87 6.97
C ARG A 213 -10.55 -11.67 6.08
N TYR A 214 -9.91 -11.54 4.93
CA TYR A 214 -10.28 -10.51 3.96
C TYR A 214 -11.73 -10.64 3.44
N ALA A 215 -12.26 -11.85 3.40
CA ALA A 215 -13.67 -12.08 3.08
C ALA A 215 -14.63 -11.47 4.10
N ASP A 216 -14.28 -11.49 5.39
CA ASP A 216 -15.08 -10.89 6.47
C ASP A 216 -14.96 -9.36 6.43
N ILE A 217 -13.77 -8.82 6.19
CA ILE A 217 -13.56 -7.38 5.97
C ILE A 217 -14.36 -6.90 4.76
N HIS A 218 -14.37 -7.66 3.66
CA HIS A 218 -15.15 -7.32 2.46
C HIS A 218 -16.64 -7.22 2.76
N ARG A 219 -17.23 -8.23 3.43
CA ARG A 219 -18.65 -8.21 3.80
C ARG A 219 -18.96 -7.05 4.74
N TYR A 220 -18.14 -6.83 5.77
CA TYR A 220 -18.30 -5.70 6.67
C TYR A 220 -18.35 -4.36 5.92
N ILE A 221 -17.42 -4.14 5.00
CA ILE A 221 -17.37 -2.89 4.20
C ILE A 221 -18.59 -2.74 3.29
N ARG A 222 -19.03 -3.82 2.63
CA ARG A 222 -20.06 -3.75 1.57
C ARG A 222 -21.47 -3.93 2.08
N GLU A 223 -21.64 -4.67 3.18
CA GLU A 223 -22.95 -5.04 3.73
C GLU A 223 -23.21 -4.43 5.11
N GLY A 224 -22.19 -3.84 5.74
CA GLY A 224 -22.26 -3.25 7.09
C GLY A 224 -22.02 -4.25 8.20
N THR A 225 -21.91 -5.55 7.91
CA THR A 225 -21.62 -6.64 8.84
C THR A 225 -21.00 -7.81 8.10
N CYS A 226 -20.11 -8.54 8.74
CA CYS A 226 -19.62 -9.82 8.25
C CYS A 226 -20.48 -11.01 8.70
N GLY A 227 -21.51 -10.77 9.52
CA GLY A 227 -22.40 -11.79 10.07
C GLY A 227 -21.91 -12.40 11.39
N ASP A 228 -20.78 -11.94 11.93
CA ASP A 228 -20.25 -12.30 13.25
C ASP A 228 -19.98 -11.03 14.07
N PRO A 229 -20.76 -10.77 15.14
CA PRO A 229 -20.65 -9.54 15.92
C PRO A 229 -19.28 -9.31 16.57
N GLU A 230 -18.56 -10.38 16.94
CA GLU A 230 -17.22 -10.26 17.53
C GLU A 230 -16.20 -9.77 16.49
N THR A 231 -16.24 -10.35 15.30
CA THR A 231 -15.40 -9.93 14.16
C THR A 231 -15.74 -8.51 13.69
N ASP A 232 -17.03 -8.15 13.63
CA ASP A 232 -17.47 -6.79 13.29
C ASP A 232 -16.92 -5.77 14.29
N GLU A 233 -16.99 -6.04 15.59
CA GLU A 233 -16.44 -5.18 16.63
C GLU A 233 -14.92 -5.07 16.53
N LYS A 234 -14.23 -6.16 16.22
CA LYS A 234 -12.78 -6.16 16.00
C LYS A 234 -12.37 -5.31 14.79
N ILE A 235 -13.10 -5.40 13.69
CA ILE A 235 -12.88 -4.55 12.50
C ILE A 235 -13.12 -3.08 12.86
N ARG A 236 -14.23 -2.77 13.52
CA ARG A 236 -14.60 -1.42 13.94
C ARG A 236 -13.55 -0.77 14.84
N ARG A 237 -13.02 -1.49 15.82
CA ARG A 237 -11.94 -1.00 16.70
C ARG A 237 -10.67 -0.70 15.91
N LYS A 238 -10.27 -1.60 15.01
CA LYS A 238 -9.10 -1.38 14.14
C LYS A 238 -9.30 -0.16 13.24
N GLU A 239 -10.47 -0.01 12.63
CA GLU A 239 -10.80 1.15 11.81
C GLU A 239 -10.66 2.46 12.60
N GLN A 240 -11.28 2.56 13.77
CA GLN A 240 -11.22 3.76 14.61
C GLN A 240 -9.79 4.11 15.04
N ALA A 241 -9.03 3.12 15.49
CA ALA A 241 -7.65 3.32 15.93
C ALA A 241 -6.71 3.79 14.81
N ASN A 242 -7.03 3.47 13.55
CA ASN A 242 -6.19 3.73 12.39
C ASN A 242 -6.69 4.86 11.46
N LEU A 243 -7.77 5.57 11.83
CA LEU A 243 -8.31 6.67 11.02
C LEU A 243 -7.25 7.73 10.68
N HIS A 244 -6.31 7.99 11.59
CA HIS A 244 -5.23 8.96 11.39
C HIS A 244 -4.28 8.61 10.23
N LYS A 245 -4.23 7.34 9.80
CA LYS A 245 -3.41 6.90 8.67
C LYS A 245 -4.00 7.29 7.31
N ARG A 246 -5.31 7.54 7.26
CA ARG A 246 -6.07 7.84 6.04
C ARG A 246 -6.44 9.33 5.90
N ARG A 247 -6.08 10.13 6.88
CA ARG A 247 -6.44 11.57 6.91
C ARG A 247 -5.21 12.43 6.69
N MET A 248 -5.43 13.55 6.01
CA MET A 248 -4.44 14.64 6.01
C MET A 248 -4.16 15.08 7.45
N PRO A 249 -2.97 15.62 7.74
CA PRO A 249 -2.68 16.21 9.03
C PRO A 249 -3.77 17.21 9.43
N VAL A 250 -4.17 17.16 10.70
CA VAL A 250 -5.13 18.12 11.23
C VAL A 250 -4.49 19.50 11.26
N THR A 251 -5.11 20.46 10.61
CA THR A 251 -4.70 21.86 10.73
C THR A 251 -5.32 22.44 12.00
N LEU A 252 -4.47 22.92 12.89
CA LEU A 252 -4.91 23.61 14.09
C LEU A 252 -5.29 25.05 13.71
N ASP A 253 -6.46 25.49 14.22
CA ASP A 253 -6.89 26.87 14.02
C ASP A 253 -6.25 27.78 15.07
N PRO A 254 -5.33 28.70 14.68
CA PRO A 254 -4.69 29.61 15.62
C PRO A 254 -5.65 30.68 16.15
N PHE A 255 -6.85 30.80 15.56
CA PHE A 255 -7.87 31.78 15.93
C PHE A 255 -9.07 31.10 16.63
N ALA A 256 -8.99 29.81 16.93
CA ALA A 256 -10.04 29.11 17.67
C ALA A 256 -10.25 29.80 19.03
N LYS A 257 -11.47 30.26 19.29
CA LYS A 257 -11.84 30.78 20.62
C LYS A 257 -11.84 29.61 21.58
N GLY A 258 -11.23 29.79 22.76
CA GLY A 258 -11.28 28.82 23.83
C GLY A 258 -12.76 28.51 24.17
N ALA A 259 -13.00 27.29 24.71
CA ALA A 259 -14.32 26.81 25.07
C ALA A 259 -15.04 27.68 26.14
N ASP A 260 -14.35 28.68 26.68
CA ASP A 260 -14.82 29.55 27.78
C ASP A 260 -14.93 31.04 27.37
N ALA A 261 -15.24 31.31 26.09
CA ALA A 261 -15.48 32.68 25.62
C ALA A 261 -16.94 32.89 25.22
#